data_aa2f229bdfe6bd6c5755fc87070424a5
#
_entry.id   aa2f229bdfe6bd6c5755fc87070424a5
#
_cell.length_a   1.000
_cell.length_b   1.000
_cell.length_c   1.000
_cell.angle_alpha   90.00
_cell.angle_beta   90.00
_cell.angle_gamma   90.00
#
_symmetry.space_group_name_H-M   'P 1'
#
loop_
_entity.id
_entity.type
_entity.pdbx_description
1 polymer ?
#
loop_
_entity_poly.entity_id
_entity_poly.type
_entity_poly.pdbx_seq_one_letter_code
_entity_poly.pdbx_strand_id
1 'polypeptide(L)'
;LGAAFAYHRYASTVEVDVYEARNGRIEEYVTSVSAGTVKSRQESTLSAEVGGRVAKVIAAEGTTVRKGDLLAVLEDPELDRQIDAARADVLSAQEGLREAEARRSEADRRTRADTARSTAGLRQAREEQRRAAELFRRGFLSKSDMEQADLRLASAEEEVKIAAAGEDAVRAIGREIESLKARVVSAVARATSLGDRRAKLRMEAPYSGIVIRKSVEVGEVKMPGAPLFVLADPADIYIEAPIDESESAKIRVGQKARLFPDAYLGETFAGIVSEIQPIVEVSKEVSRANTIRILATAPPKPLRLGMSVDVEVLTGGRDNVLLAPSAAVMEREGRKFVYVAENGKAVRKDVATGISNWDWTEILKGVSRGDLVITSLEIKNLTAGSRVGIRTRR
;
A
#
# COMPACT_ATOMS: atom_id res chain seq x y z
N LEU A 1 32.16 -67.05 46.76
CA LEU A 1 31.38 -66.57 45.67
C LEU A 1 30.83 -65.16 45.94
N GLY A 2 30.43 -64.78 47.16
CA GLY A 2 29.91 -63.46 47.52
C GLY A 2 30.96 -62.34 47.45
N ALA A 3 32.22 -62.56 47.74
CA ALA A 3 33.31 -61.57 47.70
C ALA A 3 33.72 -61.20 46.24
N ALA A 4 33.66 -62.16 45.30
CA ALA A 4 33.96 -61.95 43.89
C ALA A 4 32.87 -61.13 43.20
N PHE A 5 31.61 -61.32 43.61
CA PHE A 5 30.45 -60.53 43.05
C PHE A 5 30.45 -59.09 43.58
N ALA A 6 30.87 -58.88 44.82
CA ALA A 6 31.07 -57.53 45.40
C ALA A 6 32.23 -56.79 44.74
N TYR A 7 33.33 -57.50 44.43
CA TYR A 7 34.52 -56.95 43.77
C TYR A 7 34.23 -56.53 42.29
N HIS A 8 33.41 -57.32 41.56
CA HIS A 8 33.05 -57.00 40.14
C HIS A 8 32.10 -55.82 40.04
N ARG A 9 31.26 -55.56 41.04
CA ARG A 9 30.36 -54.39 41.10
C ARG A 9 31.14 -53.12 41.50
N TYR A 10 32.34 -53.19 41.99
CA TYR A 10 33.16 -52.06 42.42
C TYR A 10 34.22 -51.61 41.36
N ALA A 11 34.40 -52.38 40.29
CA ALA A 11 35.53 -52.19 39.37
C ALA A 11 35.22 -51.64 37.99
N SER A 12 33.99 -51.34 37.64
CA SER A 12 33.70 -50.72 36.34
C SER A 12 33.85 -49.19 36.40
N THR A 13 35.00 -48.69 35.95
CA THR A 13 35.19 -47.25 35.70
C THR A 13 34.33 -46.85 34.49
N VAL A 14 33.44 -45.87 34.66
CA VAL A 14 32.61 -45.34 33.61
C VAL A 14 33.40 -44.26 32.88
N GLU A 15 33.68 -44.44 31.60
CA GLU A 15 34.32 -43.40 30.78
C GLU A 15 33.32 -42.28 30.46
N VAL A 16 33.70 -41.03 30.77
CA VAL A 16 32.88 -39.86 30.61
C VAL A 16 33.59 -38.76 29.84
N ASP A 17 32.81 -38.00 29.04
CA ASP A 17 33.27 -36.74 28.48
C ASP A 17 32.98 -35.62 29.48
N VAL A 18 33.94 -34.70 29.63
CA VAL A 18 33.82 -33.60 30.57
C VAL A 18 34.07 -32.28 29.89
N TYR A 19 33.39 -31.24 30.39
CA TYR A 19 33.62 -29.86 30.05
C TYR A 19 34.20 -29.13 31.28
N GLU A 20 35.30 -28.39 31.10
CA GLU A 20 35.84 -27.56 32.15
C GLU A 20 35.03 -26.27 32.29
N ALA A 21 34.36 -26.09 33.42
CA ALA A 21 33.57 -24.91 33.68
C ALA A 21 34.44 -23.64 33.64
N ARG A 22 34.15 -22.76 32.68
CA ARG A 22 34.91 -21.52 32.44
C ARG A 22 33.98 -20.34 32.23
N ASN A 23 34.53 -19.16 32.48
CA ASN A 23 33.78 -17.93 32.20
C ASN A 23 33.73 -17.69 30.70
N GLY A 24 32.56 -17.26 30.25
CA GLY A 24 32.28 -16.92 28.87
C GLY A 24 31.15 -15.92 28.76
N ARG A 25 30.74 -15.68 27.53
CA ARG A 25 29.58 -14.88 27.22
C ARG A 25 28.39 -15.79 26.91
N ILE A 26 27.23 -15.49 27.48
CA ILE A 26 25.95 -16.13 27.14
C ILE A 26 24.99 -15.12 26.60
N GLU A 27 24.25 -15.51 25.57
CA GLU A 27 23.24 -14.70 24.93
C GLU A 27 21.87 -15.33 25.11
N GLU A 28 20.87 -14.52 25.43
CA GLU A 28 19.48 -14.94 25.57
C GLU A 28 18.72 -14.59 24.27
N TYR A 29 18.05 -15.58 23.74
CA TYR A 29 17.25 -15.41 22.51
C TYR A 29 15.80 -15.76 22.78
N VAL A 30 14.91 -15.01 22.12
CA VAL A 30 13.50 -15.36 21.95
C VAL A 30 13.32 -15.84 20.52
N THR A 31 12.81 -17.07 20.38
CA THR A 31 12.57 -17.71 19.09
C THR A 31 11.12 -17.50 18.66
N SER A 32 10.87 -17.35 17.36
CA SER A 32 9.52 -17.32 16.82
C SER A 32 8.79 -18.65 17.08
N VAL A 33 7.48 -18.55 17.35
CA VAL A 33 6.61 -19.73 17.61
C VAL A 33 6.47 -20.62 16.38
N SER A 34 6.46 -20.00 15.21
CA SER A 34 6.48 -20.66 13.91
C SER A 34 7.35 -19.84 12.96
N ALA A 35 7.68 -20.42 11.81
CA ALA A 35 8.43 -19.71 10.78
C ALA A 35 7.74 -18.39 10.41
N GLY A 36 8.52 -17.32 10.41
CA GLY A 36 8.10 -16.04 9.85
C GLY A 36 8.03 -16.11 8.34
N THR A 37 7.45 -15.09 7.73
CA THR A 37 7.30 -14.99 6.27
C THR A 37 7.89 -13.69 5.77
N VAL A 38 8.62 -13.75 4.63
CA VAL A 38 9.11 -12.56 3.92
C VAL A 38 7.93 -11.89 3.21
N LYS A 39 7.63 -10.65 3.57
CA LYS A 39 6.58 -9.82 2.99
C LYS A 39 7.14 -8.55 2.38
N SER A 40 6.42 -7.95 1.45
CA SER A 40 6.70 -6.60 0.97
C SER A 40 5.98 -5.57 1.84
N ARG A 41 6.62 -4.42 2.06
CA ARG A 41 5.97 -3.29 2.72
C ARG A 41 4.92 -2.64 1.81
N GLN A 42 5.15 -2.69 0.49
CA GLN A 42 4.23 -2.20 -0.51
C GLN A 42 3.65 -3.37 -1.32
N GLU A 43 2.51 -3.86 -0.87
CA GLU A 43 1.72 -4.88 -1.55
C GLU A 43 0.32 -4.32 -1.84
N SER A 44 -0.16 -4.47 -3.08
CA SER A 44 -1.45 -3.95 -3.51
C SER A 44 -2.20 -4.97 -4.36
N THR A 45 -3.46 -5.18 -4.04
CA THR A 45 -4.40 -5.90 -4.89
C THR A 45 -4.99 -4.93 -5.91
N LEU A 46 -4.69 -5.15 -7.18
CA LEU A 46 -5.23 -4.40 -8.30
C LEU A 46 -6.55 -5.05 -8.73
N SER A 47 -7.64 -4.31 -8.58
CA SER A 47 -8.99 -4.77 -8.90
C SER A 47 -9.56 -4.00 -10.09
N ALA A 48 -10.49 -4.62 -10.81
CA ALA A 48 -11.21 -3.96 -11.91
C ALA A 48 -12.00 -2.75 -11.39
N GLU A 49 -11.69 -1.55 -11.86
CA GLU A 49 -12.46 -0.35 -11.50
C GLU A 49 -13.80 -0.28 -12.29
N VAL A 50 -13.81 -0.85 -13.49
CA VAL A 50 -14.97 -0.95 -14.38
C VAL A 50 -15.14 -2.38 -14.81
N GLY A 51 -16.36 -2.86 -14.87
CA GLY A 51 -16.66 -4.21 -15.36
C GLY A 51 -16.43 -4.32 -16.86
N GLY A 52 -16.04 -5.54 -17.30
CA GLY A 52 -15.85 -5.82 -18.72
C GLY A 52 -15.36 -7.25 -18.95
N ARG A 53 -15.29 -7.63 -20.21
CA ARG A 53 -14.66 -8.90 -20.62
C ARG A 53 -13.16 -8.69 -20.76
N VAL A 54 -12.37 -9.63 -20.27
CA VAL A 54 -10.91 -9.60 -20.41
C VAL A 54 -10.52 -9.93 -21.84
N ALA A 55 -10.09 -8.94 -22.58
CA ALA A 55 -9.64 -9.06 -23.97
C ALA A 55 -8.20 -9.58 -24.06
N LYS A 56 -7.33 -9.13 -23.16
CA LYS A 56 -5.92 -9.49 -23.16
C LYS A 56 -5.33 -9.45 -21.76
N VAL A 57 -4.51 -10.43 -21.43
CA VAL A 57 -3.65 -10.47 -20.24
C VAL A 57 -2.20 -10.44 -20.71
N ILE A 58 -1.41 -9.50 -20.21
CA ILE A 58 -0.03 -9.26 -20.66
C ILE A 58 0.94 -9.71 -19.57
N ALA A 59 0.66 -9.37 -18.31
CA ALA A 59 1.51 -9.72 -17.19
C ALA A 59 1.21 -11.14 -16.69
N ALA A 60 2.25 -11.93 -16.43
CA ALA A 60 2.18 -13.24 -15.79
C ALA A 60 2.70 -13.16 -14.36
N GLU A 61 2.38 -14.18 -13.54
CA GLU A 61 2.98 -14.32 -12.20
C GLU A 61 4.51 -14.39 -12.28
N GLY A 62 5.19 -13.73 -11.35
CA GLY A 62 6.65 -13.62 -11.34
C GLY A 62 7.23 -12.56 -12.29
N THR A 63 6.42 -11.92 -13.13
CA THR A 63 6.90 -10.87 -14.05
C THR A 63 7.20 -9.58 -13.30
N THR A 64 8.37 -9.02 -13.54
CA THR A 64 8.73 -7.67 -13.09
C THR A 64 8.12 -6.64 -14.03
N VAL A 65 7.44 -5.64 -13.46
CA VAL A 65 6.76 -4.56 -14.18
C VAL A 65 7.22 -3.21 -13.67
N ARG A 66 7.17 -2.19 -14.52
CA ARG A 66 7.42 -0.79 -14.18
C ARG A 66 6.11 -0.05 -13.99
N LYS A 67 6.15 1.05 -13.24
CA LYS A 67 5.02 1.96 -13.14
C LYS A 67 4.52 2.38 -14.53
N GLY A 68 3.22 2.21 -14.78
CA GLY A 68 2.54 2.51 -16.05
C GLY A 68 2.56 1.36 -17.07
N ASP A 69 3.24 0.24 -16.78
CA ASP A 69 3.19 -0.93 -17.68
C ASP A 69 1.77 -1.50 -17.70
N LEU A 70 1.32 -1.86 -18.91
CA LEU A 70 0.00 -2.43 -19.14
C LEU A 70 -0.02 -3.91 -18.72
N LEU A 71 -0.89 -4.26 -17.75
CA LEU A 71 -1.01 -5.61 -17.19
C LEU A 71 -2.10 -6.43 -17.88
N ALA A 72 -3.27 -5.80 -18.10
CA ALA A 72 -4.40 -6.40 -18.79
C ALA A 72 -5.25 -5.33 -19.48
N VAL A 73 -6.03 -5.77 -20.45
CA VAL A 73 -7.03 -4.95 -21.15
C VAL A 73 -8.38 -5.63 -21.02
N LEU A 74 -9.35 -4.88 -20.54
CA LEU A 74 -10.75 -5.27 -20.57
C LEU A 74 -11.44 -4.56 -21.75
N GLU A 75 -12.55 -5.09 -22.21
CA GLU A 75 -13.40 -4.50 -23.24
C GLU A 75 -14.85 -4.45 -22.78
N ASP A 76 -15.52 -3.38 -23.13
CA ASP A 76 -16.96 -3.20 -22.94
C ASP A 76 -17.55 -2.57 -24.21
N PRO A 77 -18.07 -3.38 -25.14
CA PRO A 77 -18.62 -2.87 -26.39
C PRO A 77 -19.83 -1.95 -26.20
N GLU A 78 -20.55 -2.06 -25.08
CA GLU A 78 -21.65 -1.16 -24.76
C GLU A 78 -21.13 0.24 -24.40
N LEU A 79 -20.06 0.30 -23.61
CA LEU A 79 -19.39 1.56 -23.28
C LEU A 79 -18.86 2.27 -24.53
N ASP A 80 -18.30 1.53 -25.51
CA ASP A 80 -17.83 2.10 -26.77
C ASP A 80 -19.02 2.73 -27.55
N ARG A 81 -20.17 2.05 -27.65
CA ARG A 81 -21.38 2.62 -28.26
C ARG A 81 -21.88 3.87 -27.53
N GLN A 82 -21.84 3.88 -26.20
CA GLN A 82 -22.22 5.04 -25.40
C GLN A 82 -21.29 6.25 -25.65
N ILE A 83 -19.99 6.00 -25.81
CA ILE A 83 -19.01 7.03 -26.15
C ILE A 83 -19.31 7.63 -27.53
N ASP A 84 -19.59 6.79 -28.51
CA ASP A 84 -19.88 7.25 -29.86
C ASP A 84 -21.20 8.07 -29.91
N ALA A 85 -22.23 7.65 -29.18
CA ALA A 85 -23.46 8.41 -29.00
C ALA A 85 -23.21 9.77 -28.32
N ALA A 86 -22.43 9.78 -27.23
CA ALA A 86 -22.12 11.03 -26.54
C ALA A 86 -21.29 12.00 -27.39
N ARG A 87 -20.41 11.49 -28.25
CA ARG A 87 -19.66 12.31 -29.21
C ARG A 87 -20.58 12.93 -30.26
N ALA A 88 -21.58 12.18 -30.74
CA ALA A 88 -22.60 12.70 -31.65
C ALA A 88 -23.45 13.80 -30.97
N ASP A 89 -23.81 13.63 -29.70
CA ASP A 89 -24.50 14.64 -28.89
C ASP A 89 -23.68 15.94 -28.77
N VAL A 90 -22.37 15.84 -28.56
CA VAL A 90 -21.47 17.01 -28.52
C VAL A 90 -21.49 17.74 -29.86
N LEU A 91 -21.35 17.01 -30.97
CA LEU A 91 -21.37 17.60 -32.31
C LEU A 91 -22.69 18.32 -32.60
N SER A 92 -23.81 17.67 -32.30
CA SER A 92 -25.15 18.25 -32.46
C SER A 92 -25.34 19.54 -31.63
N ALA A 93 -24.89 19.53 -30.37
CA ALA A 93 -24.95 20.72 -29.51
C ALA A 93 -24.07 21.87 -30.04
N GLN A 94 -22.89 21.55 -30.58
CA GLN A 94 -21.96 22.52 -31.15
C GLN A 94 -22.55 23.16 -32.44
N GLU A 95 -23.19 22.37 -33.31
CA GLU A 95 -23.82 22.88 -34.52
C GLU A 95 -25.02 23.78 -34.19
N GLY A 96 -25.87 23.42 -33.22
CA GLY A 96 -26.92 24.26 -32.72
C GLY A 96 -26.43 25.60 -32.17
N LEU A 97 -25.31 25.61 -31.46
CA LEU A 97 -24.67 26.84 -30.99
C LEU A 97 -24.17 27.71 -32.15
N ARG A 98 -23.48 27.12 -33.13
CA ARG A 98 -23.01 27.85 -34.34
C ARG A 98 -24.15 28.50 -35.12
N GLU A 99 -25.28 27.78 -35.29
CA GLU A 99 -26.45 28.30 -35.95
C GLU A 99 -27.04 29.51 -35.21
N ALA A 100 -27.14 29.43 -33.87
CA ALA A 100 -27.63 30.54 -33.07
C ALA A 100 -26.69 31.77 -33.12
N GLU A 101 -25.36 31.52 -33.10
CA GLU A 101 -24.36 32.59 -33.25
C GLU A 101 -24.45 33.27 -34.63
N ALA A 102 -24.66 32.51 -35.71
CA ALA A 102 -24.88 33.04 -37.06
C ALA A 102 -26.14 33.86 -37.11
N ARG A 103 -27.27 33.37 -36.56
CA ARG A 103 -28.55 34.11 -36.46
C ARG A 103 -28.39 35.42 -35.69
N ARG A 104 -27.65 35.40 -34.58
CA ARG A 104 -27.37 36.62 -33.80
C ARG A 104 -26.58 37.63 -34.63
N SER A 105 -25.54 37.21 -35.34
CA SER A 105 -24.70 38.07 -36.16
C SER A 105 -25.51 38.74 -37.30
N GLU A 106 -26.42 38.02 -37.93
CA GLU A 106 -27.32 38.54 -38.95
C GLU A 106 -28.33 39.55 -38.38
N ALA A 107 -28.98 39.19 -37.26
CA ALA A 107 -29.93 40.06 -36.57
C ALA A 107 -29.25 41.34 -36.08
N ASP A 108 -28.05 41.28 -35.52
CA ASP A 108 -27.27 42.45 -35.07
C ASP A 108 -26.93 43.39 -36.24
N ARG A 109 -26.48 42.87 -37.39
CA ARG A 109 -26.19 43.65 -38.59
C ARG A 109 -27.44 44.37 -39.11
N ARG A 110 -28.58 43.66 -39.17
CA ARG A 110 -29.87 44.24 -39.62
C ARG A 110 -30.31 45.31 -38.63
N THR A 111 -30.37 45.07 -37.37
CA THR A 111 -30.77 46.02 -36.33
C THR A 111 -29.89 47.28 -36.35
N ARG A 112 -28.58 47.17 -36.49
CA ARG A 112 -27.68 48.33 -36.63
C ARG A 112 -28.00 49.18 -37.90
N ALA A 113 -28.27 48.50 -39.01
CA ALA A 113 -28.59 49.18 -40.23
C ALA A 113 -29.95 49.95 -40.14
N ASP A 114 -30.96 49.31 -39.53
CA ASP A 114 -32.28 49.90 -39.32
C ASP A 114 -32.21 51.06 -38.30
N THR A 115 -31.49 50.94 -37.23
CA THR A 115 -31.22 51.97 -36.20
C THR A 115 -30.48 53.19 -36.84
N ALA A 116 -29.49 52.93 -37.66
CA ALA A 116 -28.76 53.99 -38.35
C ALA A 116 -29.67 54.78 -39.35
N ARG A 117 -30.50 54.05 -40.11
CA ARG A 117 -31.45 54.65 -41.05
C ARG A 117 -32.47 55.47 -40.28
N SER A 118 -33.16 54.93 -39.27
CA SER A 118 -34.21 55.67 -38.55
C SER A 118 -33.68 56.88 -37.80
N THR A 119 -32.44 56.74 -37.19
CA THR A 119 -31.78 57.87 -36.53
C THR A 119 -31.42 59.02 -37.51
N ALA A 120 -30.98 58.68 -38.72
CA ALA A 120 -30.73 59.66 -39.76
C ALA A 120 -32.04 60.36 -40.20
N GLY A 121 -33.12 59.57 -40.38
CA GLY A 121 -34.44 60.09 -40.66
C GLY A 121 -34.96 61.06 -39.58
N LEU A 122 -34.80 60.64 -38.29
CA LEU A 122 -35.18 61.48 -37.16
C LEU A 122 -34.40 62.81 -37.12
N ARG A 123 -33.10 62.78 -37.40
CA ARG A 123 -32.28 64.00 -37.49
C ARG A 123 -32.77 64.92 -38.56
N GLN A 124 -33.05 64.38 -39.72
CA GLN A 124 -33.62 65.16 -40.85
C GLN A 124 -34.98 65.78 -40.48
N ALA A 125 -35.92 64.97 -39.97
CA ALA A 125 -37.26 65.44 -39.58
C ALA A 125 -37.19 66.55 -38.50
N ARG A 126 -36.26 66.42 -37.50
CA ARG A 126 -36.05 67.48 -36.51
C ARG A 126 -35.56 68.81 -37.13
N GLU A 127 -34.62 68.74 -38.04
CA GLU A 127 -34.12 69.91 -38.72
C GLU A 127 -35.22 70.59 -39.65
N GLU A 128 -36.03 69.77 -40.30
CA GLU A 128 -37.17 70.26 -41.07
C GLU A 128 -38.24 70.95 -40.20
N GLN A 129 -38.62 70.32 -39.10
CA GLN A 129 -39.55 70.84 -38.10
C GLN A 129 -39.00 72.16 -37.47
N ARG A 130 -37.73 72.22 -37.12
CA ARG A 130 -37.12 73.46 -36.60
C ARG A 130 -37.20 74.62 -37.60
N ARG A 131 -36.87 74.35 -38.85
CA ARG A 131 -36.98 75.37 -39.94
C ARG A 131 -38.44 75.81 -40.17
N ALA A 132 -39.38 74.86 -40.22
CA ALA A 132 -40.79 75.13 -40.34
C ALA A 132 -41.32 76.00 -39.17
N ALA A 133 -40.98 75.67 -37.93
CA ALA A 133 -41.36 76.46 -36.76
C ALA A 133 -40.82 77.86 -36.75
N GLU A 134 -39.63 78.12 -37.27
CA GLU A 134 -39.03 79.43 -37.39
C GLU A 134 -39.77 80.29 -38.48
N LEU A 135 -40.03 79.67 -39.64
CA LEU A 135 -40.78 80.32 -40.72
C LEU A 135 -42.24 80.65 -40.34
N PHE A 136 -42.88 79.71 -39.61
CA PHE A 136 -44.26 79.93 -39.11
C PHE A 136 -44.31 81.07 -38.09
N ARG A 137 -43.34 81.17 -37.13
CA ARG A 137 -43.22 82.29 -36.19
C ARG A 137 -43.07 83.64 -36.89
N ARG A 138 -42.41 83.66 -38.09
CA ARG A 138 -42.19 84.85 -38.90
C ARG A 138 -43.36 85.12 -39.85
N GLY A 139 -44.45 84.29 -39.86
CA GLY A 139 -45.60 84.48 -40.71
C GLY A 139 -45.42 84.05 -42.18
N PHE A 140 -44.30 83.30 -42.46
CA PHE A 140 -43.98 82.87 -43.84
C PHE A 140 -44.44 81.43 -44.18
N LEU A 141 -45.05 80.69 -43.19
CA LEU A 141 -45.53 79.34 -43.41
C LEU A 141 -46.99 79.19 -42.96
N SER A 142 -47.78 78.34 -43.66
CA SER A 142 -49.20 78.05 -43.29
C SER A 142 -49.21 77.09 -42.02
N LYS A 143 -50.39 77.15 -41.32
CA LYS A 143 -50.60 76.23 -40.16
C LYS A 143 -50.60 74.75 -40.60
N SER A 144 -51.17 74.49 -41.78
CA SER A 144 -51.17 73.12 -42.34
C SER A 144 -49.79 72.60 -42.63
N ASP A 145 -48.85 73.42 -43.12
CA ASP A 145 -47.48 73.00 -43.40
C ASP A 145 -46.69 72.77 -42.08
N MET A 146 -46.98 73.58 -41.07
CA MET A 146 -46.37 73.33 -39.70
C MET A 146 -46.87 72.04 -39.13
N GLU A 147 -48.18 71.73 -39.17
CA GLU A 147 -48.76 70.47 -38.71
C GLU A 147 -48.19 69.24 -39.45
N GLN A 148 -47.92 69.39 -40.77
CA GLN A 148 -47.24 68.34 -41.54
C GLN A 148 -45.82 68.10 -41.09
N ALA A 149 -45.05 69.13 -40.72
CA ALA A 149 -43.72 68.99 -40.19
C ALA A 149 -43.71 68.29 -38.81
N ASP A 150 -44.68 68.62 -37.95
CA ASP A 150 -44.86 67.98 -36.66
C ASP A 150 -45.22 66.47 -36.81
N LEU A 151 -46.13 66.13 -37.75
CA LEU A 151 -46.47 64.72 -38.04
C LEU A 151 -45.27 63.91 -38.55
N ARG A 152 -44.44 64.51 -39.45
CA ARG A 152 -43.22 63.85 -39.92
C ARG A 152 -42.22 63.59 -38.80
N LEU A 153 -42.09 64.58 -37.90
CA LEU A 153 -41.24 64.37 -36.72
C LEU A 153 -41.79 63.24 -35.85
N ALA A 154 -43.06 63.23 -35.54
CA ALA A 154 -43.69 62.18 -34.73
C ALA A 154 -43.53 60.78 -35.36
N SER A 155 -43.73 60.68 -36.72
CA SER A 155 -43.52 59.43 -37.45
C SER A 155 -42.06 58.95 -37.36
N ALA A 156 -41.08 59.86 -37.50
CA ALA A 156 -39.69 59.52 -37.42
C ALA A 156 -39.23 59.09 -35.97
N GLU A 157 -39.88 59.69 -34.96
CA GLU A 157 -39.65 59.24 -33.53
C GLU A 157 -40.21 57.85 -33.31
N GLU A 158 -41.35 57.49 -33.85
CA GLU A 158 -41.87 56.12 -33.74
C GLU A 158 -41.05 55.14 -34.57
N GLU A 159 -40.51 55.50 -35.73
CA GLU A 159 -39.58 54.62 -36.47
C GLU A 159 -38.31 54.29 -35.67
N VAL A 160 -37.77 55.26 -34.94
CA VAL A 160 -36.59 54.96 -34.02
C VAL A 160 -36.99 54.02 -32.90
N LYS A 161 -38.14 54.14 -32.29
CA LYS A 161 -38.63 53.22 -31.27
C LYS A 161 -38.82 51.81 -31.81
N ILE A 162 -39.35 51.66 -33.01
CA ILE A 162 -39.54 50.40 -33.72
C ILE A 162 -38.15 49.78 -33.99
N ALA A 163 -37.17 50.55 -34.47
CA ALA A 163 -35.81 50.06 -34.70
C ALA A 163 -35.11 49.62 -33.39
N ALA A 164 -35.32 50.36 -32.31
CA ALA A 164 -34.79 49.99 -30.99
C ALA A 164 -35.37 48.68 -30.46
N ALA A 165 -36.58 48.27 -30.78
CA ALA A 165 -37.17 46.99 -30.44
C ALA A 165 -36.40 45.83 -31.08
N GLY A 166 -35.67 46.02 -32.17
CA GLY A 166 -34.77 45.04 -32.76
C GLY A 166 -33.61 44.63 -31.83
N GLU A 167 -33.15 45.54 -30.98
CA GLU A 167 -32.10 45.25 -30.00
C GLU A 167 -32.55 44.24 -28.95
N ASP A 168 -33.83 44.26 -28.57
CA ASP A 168 -34.40 43.28 -27.63
C ASP A 168 -34.41 41.88 -28.24
N ALA A 169 -34.67 41.75 -29.53
CA ALA A 169 -34.59 40.51 -30.27
C ALA A 169 -33.14 39.97 -30.28
N VAL A 170 -32.16 40.83 -30.54
CA VAL A 170 -30.73 40.46 -30.49
C VAL A 170 -30.31 40.02 -29.07
N ARG A 171 -30.80 40.69 -28.01
CA ARG A 171 -30.60 40.30 -26.62
C ARG A 171 -31.24 38.94 -26.29
N ALA A 172 -32.42 38.66 -26.82
CA ALA A 172 -33.10 37.38 -26.65
C ALA A 172 -32.31 36.22 -27.27
N ILE A 173 -31.77 36.39 -28.50
CA ILE A 173 -30.89 35.41 -29.13
C ILE A 173 -29.60 35.24 -28.30
N GLY A 174 -29.06 36.32 -27.71
CA GLY A 174 -27.92 36.25 -26.81
C GLY A 174 -28.16 35.35 -25.60
N ARG A 175 -29.36 35.41 -24.99
CA ARG A 175 -29.73 34.50 -23.88
C ARG A 175 -29.87 33.04 -24.35
N GLU A 176 -30.42 32.83 -25.54
CA GLU A 176 -30.48 31.50 -26.16
C GLU A 176 -29.07 30.90 -26.34
N ILE A 177 -28.12 31.70 -26.85
CA ILE A 177 -26.71 31.29 -27.01
C ILE A 177 -26.09 30.85 -25.68
N GLU A 178 -26.32 31.58 -24.59
CA GLU A 178 -25.79 31.19 -23.27
C GLU A 178 -26.39 29.85 -22.82
N SER A 179 -27.65 29.58 -23.07
CA SER A 179 -28.25 28.28 -22.78
C SER A 179 -27.67 27.15 -23.64
N LEU A 180 -27.40 27.41 -24.91
CA LEU A 180 -26.79 26.45 -25.84
C LEU A 180 -25.32 26.17 -25.47
N LYS A 181 -24.55 27.17 -25.03
CA LYS A 181 -23.22 26.99 -24.49
C LYS A 181 -23.24 26.04 -23.27
N ALA A 182 -24.19 26.25 -22.37
CA ALA A 182 -24.35 25.36 -21.22
C ALA A 182 -24.66 23.90 -21.65
N ARG A 183 -25.45 23.71 -22.71
CA ARG A 183 -25.72 22.38 -23.29
C ARG A 183 -24.47 21.75 -23.88
N VAL A 184 -23.63 22.50 -24.60
CA VAL A 184 -22.34 22.02 -25.11
C VAL A 184 -21.43 21.55 -23.96
N VAL A 185 -21.31 22.40 -22.93
CA VAL A 185 -20.51 22.04 -21.74
C VAL A 185 -20.99 20.73 -21.09
N SER A 186 -22.30 20.57 -20.94
CA SER A 186 -22.91 19.38 -20.39
C SER A 186 -22.64 18.12 -21.24
N ALA A 187 -22.79 18.24 -22.57
CA ALA A 187 -22.53 17.16 -23.52
C ALA A 187 -21.04 16.74 -23.50
N VAL A 188 -20.13 17.72 -23.50
CA VAL A 188 -18.69 17.47 -23.39
C VAL A 188 -18.35 16.78 -22.08
N ALA A 189 -18.87 17.25 -20.93
CA ALA A 189 -18.63 16.62 -19.63
C ALA A 189 -19.07 15.15 -19.61
N ARG A 190 -20.23 14.84 -20.22
CA ARG A 190 -20.73 13.47 -20.36
C ARG A 190 -19.79 12.61 -21.20
N ALA A 191 -19.35 13.08 -22.34
CA ALA A 191 -18.42 12.37 -23.23
C ALA A 191 -17.07 12.14 -22.56
N THR A 192 -16.56 13.12 -21.82
CA THR A 192 -15.31 12.99 -21.03
C THR A 192 -15.44 11.92 -19.95
N SER A 193 -16.53 11.94 -19.16
CA SER A 193 -16.77 10.94 -18.13
C SER A 193 -16.81 9.51 -18.66
N LEU A 194 -17.40 9.29 -19.84
CA LEU A 194 -17.39 7.99 -20.51
C LEU A 194 -15.98 7.62 -21.01
N GLY A 195 -15.23 8.60 -21.50
CA GLY A 195 -13.82 8.43 -21.88
C GLY A 195 -12.94 7.99 -20.69
N ASP A 196 -13.13 8.61 -19.53
CA ASP A 196 -12.42 8.24 -18.29
C ASP A 196 -12.77 6.81 -17.86
N ARG A 197 -14.04 6.40 -17.98
CA ARG A 197 -14.45 5.03 -17.73
C ARG A 197 -13.77 4.04 -18.69
N ARG A 198 -13.63 4.41 -19.97
CA ARG A 198 -12.91 3.61 -20.96
C ARG A 198 -11.43 3.48 -20.65
N ALA A 199 -10.79 4.55 -20.18
CA ALA A 199 -9.38 4.51 -19.76
C ALA A 199 -9.16 3.49 -18.64
N LYS A 200 -10.12 3.35 -17.72
CA LYS A 200 -10.08 2.39 -16.61
C LYS A 200 -10.22 0.91 -17.01
N LEU A 201 -10.58 0.62 -18.27
CA LEU A 201 -10.53 -0.74 -18.82
C LEU A 201 -9.10 -1.19 -19.12
N ARG A 202 -8.13 -0.28 -19.09
CA ARG A 202 -6.70 -0.59 -19.19
C ARG A 202 -6.11 -0.66 -17.79
N MET A 203 -5.77 -1.88 -17.37
CA MET A 203 -5.12 -2.09 -16.07
C MET A 203 -3.63 -1.85 -16.19
N GLU A 204 -3.15 -0.82 -15.53
CA GLU A 204 -1.72 -0.42 -15.52
C GLU A 204 -1.14 -0.57 -14.11
N ALA A 205 0.18 -0.84 -14.04
CA ALA A 205 0.89 -0.95 -12.78
C ALA A 205 1.02 0.43 -12.10
N PRO A 206 0.52 0.61 -10.85
CA PRO A 206 0.60 1.90 -10.14
C PRO A 206 2.02 2.24 -9.67
N TYR A 207 2.87 1.24 -9.50
CA TYR A 207 4.28 1.36 -9.14
C TYR A 207 5.09 0.20 -9.75
N SER A 208 6.41 0.31 -9.73
CA SER A 208 7.30 -0.75 -10.21
C SER A 208 7.39 -1.87 -9.18
N GLY A 209 7.27 -3.13 -9.61
CA GLY A 209 7.25 -4.27 -8.71
C GLY A 209 7.20 -5.61 -9.43
N ILE A 210 6.84 -6.66 -8.70
CA ILE A 210 6.64 -8.02 -9.22
C ILE A 210 5.18 -8.41 -9.04
N VAL A 211 4.60 -9.03 -10.07
CA VAL A 211 3.27 -9.65 -10.00
C VAL A 211 3.38 -10.94 -9.20
N ILE A 212 2.85 -10.96 -7.97
CA ILE A 212 2.90 -12.14 -7.10
C ILE A 212 1.69 -13.07 -7.28
N ARG A 213 0.58 -12.53 -7.80
CA ARG A 213 -0.61 -13.33 -8.11
C ARG A 213 -1.37 -12.75 -9.29
N LYS A 214 -1.85 -13.62 -10.15
CA LYS A 214 -2.74 -13.32 -11.28
C LYS A 214 -4.07 -14.03 -11.05
N SER A 215 -5.16 -13.29 -10.92
CA SER A 215 -6.52 -13.79 -10.69
C SER A 215 -7.44 -13.50 -11.87
N VAL A 216 -6.90 -13.47 -13.08
CA VAL A 216 -7.61 -13.09 -14.30
C VAL A 216 -7.14 -13.91 -15.52
N GLU A 217 -8.11 -14.39 -16.32
CA GLU A 217 -7.83 -15.09 -17.58
C GLU A 217 -8.55 -14.42 -18.76
N VAL A 218 -7.98 -14.59 -19.97
CA VAL A 218 -8.57 -14.05 -21.20
C VAL A 218 -9.95 -14.69 -21.45
N GLY A 219 -10.93 -13.86 -21.79
CA GLY A 219 -12.30 -14.26 -22.04
C GLY A 219 -13.22 -14.20 -20.82
N GLU A 220 -12.69 -14.11 -19.60
CA GLU A 220 -13.49 -13.94 -18.39
C GLU A 220 -14.22 -12.59 -18.37
N VAL A 221 -15.37 -12.56 -17.70
CA VAL A 221 -16.09 -11.32 -17.39
C VAL A 221 -15.80 -10.95 -15.93
N LYS A 222 -15.24 -9.77 -15.70
CA LYS A 222 -14.98 -9.26 -14.37
C LYS A 222 -15.94 -8.12 -14.02
N MET A 223 -16.43 -8.16 -12.79
CA MET A 223 -17.26 -7.11 -12.23
C MET A 223 -16.37 -6.03 -11.57
N PRO A 224 -16.86 -4.80 -11.39
CA PRO A 224 -16.15 -3.79 -10.61
C PRO A 224 -15.80 -4.32 -9.21
N GLY A 225 -14.56 -4.08 -8.75
CA GLY A 225 -14.04 -4.57 -7.47
C GLY A 225 -13.42 -5.98 -7.53
N ALA A 226 -13.60 -6.74 -8.61
CA ALA A 226 -13.00 -8.07 -8.74
C ALA A 226 -11.46 -7.99 -8.81
N PRO A 227 -10.71 -8.75 -8.01
CA PRO A 227 -9.26 -8.76 -8.03
C PRO A 227 -8.74 -9.31 -9.36
N LEU A 228 -7.72 -8.67 -9.92
CA LEU A 228 -7.06 -9.07 -11.17
C LEU A 228 -5.61 -9.48 -10.93
N PHE A 229 -4.86 -8.66 -10.19
CA PHE A 229 -3.45 -8.92 -9.89
C PHE A 229 -3.15 -8.53 -8.44
N VAL A 230 -2.12 -9.16 -7.87
CA VAL A 230 -1.46 -8.68 -6.66
C VAL A 230 -0.02 -8.30 -7.04
N LEU A 231 0.32 -7.04 -6.80
CA LEU A 231 1.62 -6.46 -7.11
C LEU A 231 2.35 -6.14 -5.81
N ALA A 232 3.65 -6.47 -5.73
CA ALA A 232 4.48 -6.14 -4.59
C ALA A 232 5.84 -5.56 -5.02
N ASP A 233 6.39 -4.67 -4.19
CA ASP A 233 7.75 -4.16 -4.36
C ASP A 233 8.76 -5.14 -3.72
N PRO A 234 9.64 -5.80 -4.49
CA PRO A 234 10.64 -6.72 -3.95
C PRO A 234 11.83 -6.02 -3.28
N ALA A 235 11.98 -4.70 -3.42
CA ALA A 235 13.10 -3.95 -2.86
C ALA A 235 12.87 -3.56 -1.39
N ASP A 236 11.62 -3.34 -0.98
CA ASP A 236 11.27 -2.99 0.39
C ASP A 236 10.55 -4.15 1.09
N ILE A 237 11.37 -5.10 1.57
CA ILE A 237 10.88 -6.33 2.21
C ILE A 237 11.16 -6.32 3.71
N TYR A 238 10.35 -7.04 4.45
CA TYR A 238 10.54 -7.34 5.87
C TYR A 238 10.14 -8.79 6.16
N ILE A 239 10.61 -9.31 7.26
CA ILE A 239 10.19 -10.61 7.77
C ILE A 239 9.15 -10.36 8.86
N GLU A 240 8.00 -11.00 8.73
CA GLU A 240 6.93 -10.98 9.72
C GLU A 240 6.95 -12.30 10.47
N ALA A 241 7.17 -12.24 11.79
CA ALA A 241 7.33 -13.44 12.63
C ALA A 241 6.43 -13.37 13.86
N PRO A 242 5.69 -14.45 14.19
CA PRO A 242 4.88 -14.53 15.39
C PRO A 242 5.76 -14.91 16.60
N ILE A 243 5.63 -14.16 17.67
CA ILE A 243 6.32 -14.39 18.96
C ILE A 243 5.28 -14.66 20.04
N ASP A 244 5.54 -15.59 20.93
CA ASP A 244 4.65 -15.86 22.06
C ASP A 244 4.41 -14.60 22.91
N GLU A 245 3.17 -14.39 23.35
CA GLU A 245 2.77 -13.22 24.14
C GLU A 245 3.63 -13.08 25.39
N SER A 246 3.94 -14.19 26.07
CA SER A 246 4.74 -14.20 27.29
C SER A 246 6.19 -13.73 27.08
N GLU A 247 6.75 -13.99 25.92
CA GLU A 247 8.12 -13.61 25.56
C GLU A 247 8.17 -12.22 24.89
N SER A 248 7.07 -11.74 24.35
CA SER A 248 6.99 -10.47 23.63
C SER A 248 7.39 -9.27 24.49
N ALA A 249 7.17 -9.34 25.81
CA ALA A 249 7.56 -8.29 26.76
C ALA A 249 9.09 -8.06 26.84
N LYS A 250 9.90 -9.05 26.41
CA LYS A 250 11.37 -8.97 26.37
C LYS A 250 11.87 -8.31 25.08
N ILE A 251 11.02 -8.22 24.05
CA ILE A 251 11.42 -7.71 22.74
C ILE A 251 11.25 -6.20 22.69
N ARG A 252 12.19 -5.53 22.03
CA ARG A 252 12.19 -4.09 21.79
C ARG A 252 12.65 -3.79 20.38
N VAL A 253 12.11 -2.73 19.81
CA VAL A 253 12.57 -2.18 18.51
C VAL A 253 14.06 -1.84 18.60
N GLY A 254 14.81 -2.18 17.56
CA GLY A 254 16.25 -1.99 17.48
C GLY A 254 17.10 -3.19 17.96
N GLN A 255 16.50 -4.22 18.55
CA GLN A 255 17.23 -5.43 18.91
C GLN A 255 17.71 -6.19 17.67
N LYS A 256 18.88 -6.82 17.79
CA LYS A 256 19.45 -7.69 16.76
C LYS A 256 18.68 -9.00 16.69
N ALA A 257 18.53 -9.51 15.47
CA ALA A 257 17.94 -10.81 15.24
C ALA A 257 18.84 -11.66 14.34
N ARG A 258 18.77 -12.97 14.53
CA ARG A 258 19.31 -13.98 13.61
C ARG A 258 18.14 -14.54 12.81
N LEU A 259 18.36 -14.69 11.53
CA LEU A 259 17.37 -15.14 10.57
C LEU A 259 17.89 -16.41 9.89
N PHE A 260 17.08 -17.44 9.86
CA PHE A 260 17.40 -18.74 9.28
C PHE A 260 16.38 -19.04 8.17
N PRO A 261 16.65 -18.59 6.92
CA PRO A 261 15.75 -18.86 5.81
C PRO A 261 15.79 -20.34 5.41
N ASP A 262 14.64 -21.00 5.32
CA ASP A 262 14.54 -22.42 4.95
C ASP A 262 15.17 -22.74 3.60
N ALA A 263 15.15 -21.78 2.68
CA ALA A 263 15.75 -21.92 1.35
C ALA A 263 17.29 -21.94 1.38
N TYR A 264 17.94 -21.56 2.49
CA TYR A 264 19.39 -21.46 2.64
C TYR A 264 19.85 -22.18 3.90
N LEU A 265 19.64 -23.50 3.93
CA LEU A 265 19.97 -24.34 5.07
C LEU A 265 21.41 -24.16 5.57
N GLY A 266 21.55 -23.95 6.89
CA GLY A 266 22.85 -23.75 7.54
C GLY A 266 23.42 -22.35 7.43
N GLU A 267 22.74 -21.42 6.76
CA GLU A 267 23.14 -20.01 6.68
C GLU A 267 22.34 -19.15 7.67
N THR A 268 23.04 -18.24 8.33
CA THR A 268 22.43 -17.28 9.26
C THR A 268 22.53 -15.88 8.69
N PHE A 269 21.40 -15.20 8.60
CA PHE A 269 21.35 -13.81 8.16
C PHE A 269 21.14 -12.89 9.36
N ALA A 270 21.69 -11.68 9.28
CA ALA A 270 21.49 -10.68 10.33
C ALA A 270 20.22 -9.86 10.06
N GLY A 271 19.52 -9.51 11.13
CA GLY A 271 18.34 -8.64 11.07
C GLY A 271 18.25 -7.73 12.29
N ILE A 272 17.33 -6.77 12.20
CA ILE A 272 17.00 -5.85 13.30
C ILE A 272 15.47 -5.76 13.40
N VAL A 273 14.96 -5.86 14.63
CA VAL A 273 13.54 -5.66 14.94
C VAL A 273 13.19 -4.21 14.60
N SER A 274 12.34 -4.01 13.60
CA SER A 274 11.92 -2.69 13.14
C SER A 274 10.60 -2.23 13.75
N GLU A 275 9.71 -3.19 14.05
CA GLU A 275 8.37 -2.88 14.55
C GLU A 275 7.84 -4.06 15.37
N ILE A 276 7.03 -3.75 16.37
CA ILE A 276 6.25 -4.71 17.16
C ILE A 276 4.79 -4.31 16.98
N GLN A 277 3.98 -5.21 16.45
CA GLN A 277 2.56 -4.91 16.26
C GLN A 277 1.83 -4.86 17.60
N PRO A 278 0.99 -3.84 17.83
CA PRO A 278 0.28 -3.67 19.10
C PRO A 278 -0.92 -4.62 19.28
N ILE A 279 -1.18 -5.48 18.29
CA ILE A 279 -2.34 -6.39 18.26
C ILE A 279 -1.85 -7.82 18.48
N VAL A 280 -2.46 -8.51 19.43
CA VAL A 280 -2.26 -9.95 19.66
C VAL A 280 -3.21 -10.70 18.72
N GLU A 281 -2.66 -11.44 17.77
CA GLU A 281 -3.47 -12.31 16.92
C GLU A 281 -3.78 -13.63 17.64
N VAL A 282 -5.06 -13.98 17.67
CA VAL A 282 -5.53 -15.26 18.17
C VAL A 282 -5.94 -16.11 16.98
N SER A 283 -5.07 -17.01 16.55
CA SER A 283 -5.41 -17.99 15.52
C SER A 283 -5.73 -19.35 16.15
N LYS A 284 -6.48 -20.20 15.44
CA LYS A 284 -6.79 -21.55 15.91
C LYS A 284 -5.54 -22.47 16.01
N GLU A 285 -4.47 -22.08 15.37
CA GLU A 285 -3.22 -22.84 15.24
C GLU A 285 -2.11 -22.34 16.17
N VAL A 286 -2.17 -21.05 16.56
CA VAL A 286 -1.18 -20.43 17.44
C VAL A 286 -1.90 -19.73 18.58
N SER A 287 -1.69 -20.21 19.81
CA SER A 287 -2.22 -19.54 20.99
C SER A 287 -1.49 -18.21 21.17
N ARG A 288 -2.23 -17.11 21.16
CA ARG A 288 -1.80 -15.73 21.46
C ARG A 288 -0.36 -15.40 21.08
N ALA A 289 -0.17 -14.88 19.90
CA ALA A 289 1.13 -14.42 19.43
C ALA A 289 1.11 -12.94 19.10
N ASN A 290 2.18 -12.25 19.44
CA ASN A 290 2.47 -10.91 18.96
C ASN A 290 3.29 -11.00 17.69
N THR A 291 2.92 -10.25 16.68
CA THR A 291 3.66 -10.20 15.42
C THR A 291 4.74 -9.13 15.48
N ILE A 292 5.97 -9.51 15.15
CA ILE A 292 7.09 -8.58 14.99
C ILE A 292 7.52 -8.50 13.54
N ARG A 293 8.04 -7.33 13.15
CA ARG A 293 8.65 -7.10 11.83
C ARG A 293 10.14 -6.90 11.97
N ILE A 294 10.89 -7.56 11.10
CA ILE A 294 12.34 -7.55 11.13
C ILE A 294 12.86 -7.17 9.76
N LEU A 295 13.81 -6.25 9.72
CA LEU A 295 14.54 -5.90 8.51
C LEU A 295 15.83 -6.72 8.47
N ALA A 296 16.05 -7.43 7.35
CA ALA A 296 17.31 -8.09 7.12
C ALA A 296 18.41 -7.06 6.83
N THR A 297 19.54 -7.18 7.50
CA THR A 297 20.68 -6.26 7.34
C THR A 297 21.68 -6.86 6.37
N ALA A 298 21.78 -6.25 5.15
CA ALA A 298 22.68 -6.66 4.09
C ALA A 298 22.71 -8.20 3.90
N PRO A 299 21.58 -8.83 3.54
CA PRO A 299 21.52 -10.26 3.40
C PRO A 299 22.50 -10.73 2.32
N PRO A 300 23.30 -11.80 2.59
CA PRO A 300 24.31 -12.27 1.64
C PRO A 300 23.70 -12.88 0.37
N LYS A 301 22.43 -13.28 0.44
CA LYS A 301 21.64 -13.80 -0.66
C LYS A 301 20.26 -13.16 -0.70
N PRO A 302 19.62 -13.05 -1.87
CA PRO A 302 18.32 -12.40 -1.99
C PRO A 302 17.23 -13.19 -1.28
N LEU A 303 16.50 -12.52 -0.41
CA LEU A 303 15.26 -13.03 0.16
C LEU A 303 14.12 -12.78 -0.82
N ARG A 304 13.32 -13.80 -1.09
CA ARG A 304 12.16 -13.70 -1.99
C ARG A 304 10.86 -13.61 -1.19
N LEU A 305 9.91 -12.89 -1.70
CA LEU A 305 8.55 -12.80 -1.12
C LEU A 305 7.96 -14.20 -0.94
N GLY A 306 7.34 -14.43 0.22
CA GLY A 306 6.76 -15.71 0.59
C GLY A 306 7.73 -16.74 1.15
N MET A 307 9.05 -16.47 1.23
CA MET A 307 10.00 -17.38 1.89
C MET A 307 9.69 -17.50 3.38
N SER A 308 9.83 -18.74 3.91
CA SER A 308 9.80 -19.02 5.33
C SER A 308 11.17 -18.72 5.95
N VAL A 309 11.17 -18.13 7.14
CA VAL A 309 12.37 -17.71 7.86
C VAL A 309 12.16 -17.91 9.36
N ASP A 310 12.92 -18.79 9.99
CA ASP A 310 12.94 -18.85 11.44
C ASP A 310 13.72 -17.66 12.02
N VAL A 311 13.21 -17.14 13.13
CA VAL A 311 13.72 -15.92 13.74
C VAL A 311 14.12 -16.13 15.18
N GLU A 312 15.31 -15.67 15.54
CA GLU A 312 15.77 -15.57 16.90
C GLU A 312 16.15 -14.12 17.23
N VAL A 313 15.43 -13.51 18.18
CA VAL A 313 15.71 -12.14 18.63
C VAL A 313 16.61 -12.16 19.85
N LEU A 314 17.73 -11.43 19.79
CA LEU A 314 18.63 -11.26 20.92
C LEU A 314 17.99 -10.32 21.96
N THR A 315 17.53 -10.87 23.07
CA THR A 315 16.84 -10.12 24.12
C THR A 315 17.72 -9.71 25.26
N GLY A 316 18.82 -10.44 25.45
CA GLY A 316 19.74 -10.17 26.53
C GLY A 316 21.07 -10.92 26.36
N GLY A 317 21.96 -10.70 27.31
CA GLY A 317 23.22 -11.42 27.38
C GLY A 317 24.02 -10.96 28.59
N ARG A 318 24.94 -11.83 29.04
CA ARG A 318 25.88 -11.54 30.12
C ARG A 318 27.27 -11.95 29.71
N ASP A 319 28.21 -11.09 29.98
CA ASP A 319 29.63 -11.36 29.79
C ASP A 319 30.27 -11.86 31.11
N ASN A 320 31.31 -12.67 30.95
CA ASN A 320 32.13 -13.16 32.06
C ASN A 320 31.35 -13.95 33.14
N VAL A 321 30.36 -14.74 32.73
CA VAL A 321 29.59 -15.62 33.60
C VAL A 321 30.09 -17.06 33.50
N LEU A 322 29.96 -17.83 34.58
CA LEU A 322 30.38 -19.24 34.59
C LEU A 322 29.40 -20.06 33.77
N LEU A 323 29.91 -20.80 32.79
CA LEU A 323 29.13 -21.56 31.84
C LEU A 323 29.32 -23.07 32.02
N ALA A 324 28.20 -23.78 31.87
CA ALA A 324 28.20 -25.22 31.65
C ALA A 324 27.36 -25.55 30.42
N PRO A 325 27.66 -26.62 29.66
CA PRO A 325 26.81 -27.07 28.58
C PRO A 325 25.39 -27.34 29.09
N SER A 326 24.37 -26.82 28.37
CA SER A 326 22.95 -26.99 28.78
C SER A 326 22.54 -28.44 28.85
N ALA A 327 23.10 -29.29 27.97
CA ALA A 327 22.93 -30.77 28.03
C ALA A 327 23.44 -31.43 29.30
N ALA A 328 24.34 -30.79 30.06
CA ALA A 328 24.85 -31.31 31.31
C ALA A 328 24.01 -30.96 32.54
N VAL A 329 23.09 -30.02 32.41
CA VAL A 329 22.21 -29.58 33.50
C VAL A 329 20.97 -30.46 33.54
N MET A 330 20.82 -31.22 34.58
CA MET A 330 19.71 -32.13 34.83
C MET A 330 18.70 -31.48 35.78
N GLU A 331 17.42 -31.79 35.61
CA GLU A 331 16.38 -31.40 36.55
C GLU A 331 15.61 -32.61 37.07
N ARG A 332 15.46 -32.68 38.36
CA ARG A 332 14.67 -33.71 39.03
C ARG A 332 13.97 -33.13 40.24
N GLU A 333 12.63 -33.31 40.31
CA GLU A 333 11.80 -32.83 41.40
C GLU A 333 11.93 -31.30 41.63
N GLY A 334 12.05 -30.53 40.51
CA GLY A 334 12.18 -29.06 40.54
C GLY A 334 13.56 -28.56 40.99
N ARG A 335 14.55 -29.45 41.16
CA ARG A 335 15.93 -29.09 41.50
C ARG A 335 16.84 -29.36 40.33
N LYS A 336 17.63 -28.35 39.97
CA LYS A 336 18.66 -28.47 38.93
C LYS A 336 19.99 -28.90 39.54
N PHE A 337 20.66 -29.83 38.89
CA PHE A 337 21.95 -30.33 39.31
C PHE A 337 22.82 -30.73 38.11
N VAL A 338 24.11 -30.83 38.35
CA VAL A 338 25.11 -31.36 37.42
C VAL A 338 25.92 -32.44 38.07
N TYR A 339 26.53 -33.32 37.28
CA TYR A 339 27.58 -34.20 37.76
C TYR A 339 28.96 -33.60 37.46
N VAL A 340 29.83 -33.58 38.49
CA VAL A 340 31.21 -33.09 38.37
C VAL A 340 32.15 -34.26 38.64
N ALA A 341 33.19 -34.40 37.82
CA ALA A 341 34.23 -35.40 38.06
C ALA A 341 35.25 -34.88 39.07
N GLU A 342 35.16 -35.37 40.33
CA GLU A 342 36.06 -35.03 41.42
C GLU A 342 36.77 -36.29 41.95
N ASN A 343 38.10 -36.28 42.01
CA ASN A 343 38.89 -37.39 42.51
C ASN A 343 38.52 -38.75 41.88
N GLY A 344 38.24 -38.77 40.58
CA GLY A 344 37.88 -40.00 39.86
C GLY A 344 36.45 -40.50 40.14
N LYS A 345 35.59 -39.71 40.74
CA LYS A 345 34.17 -40.03 41.00
C LYS A 345 33.26 -39.02 40.52
N ALA A 346 32.05 -39.41 40.10
CA ALA A 346 30.93 -38.49 39.75
C ALA A 346 30.30 -37.98 41.06
N VAL A 347 30.41 -36.69 41.29
CA VAL A 347 29.79 -36.00 42.44
C VAL A 347 28.61 -35.17 41.91
N ARG A 348 27.40 -35.41 42.46
CA ARG A 348 26.24 -34.58 42.19
C ARG A 348 26.37 -33.26 42.93
N LYS A 349 26.27 -32.13 42.19
CA LYS A 349 26.21 -30.80 42.77
C LYS A 349 24.89 -30.15 42.37
N ASP A 350 24.09 -29.76 43.34
CA ASP A 350 22.89 -28.97 43.11
C ASP A 350 23.32 -27.56 42.66
N VAL A 351 22.69 -27.02 41.59
CA VAL A 351 23.08 -25.77 40.97
C VAL A 351 21.92 -24.79 40.92
N ALA A 352 22.23 -23.50 41.09
CA ALA A 352 21.34 -22.40 40.72
C ALA A 352 21.78 -21.89 39.36
N THR A 353 20.85 -21.84 38.42
CA THR A 353 21.09 -21.39 37.03
C THR A 353 20.56 -20.01 36.81
N GLY A 354 21.20 -19.27 35.91
CA GLY A 354 20.72 -18.01 35.37
C GLY A 354 20.17 -18.15 33.94
N ILE A 355 20.70 -17.33 33.01
CA ILE A 355 20.38 -17.40 31.60
C ILE A 355 20.76 -18.78 31.04
N SER A 356 19.90 -19.32 30.18
CA SER A 356 20.16 -20.59 29.48
C SER A 356 19.75 -20.45 28.03
N ASN A 357 20.57 -20.97 27.13
CA ASN A 357 20.23 -21.15 25.73
C ASN A 357 20.46 -22.63 25.32
N TRP A 358 20.36 -22.92 24.01
CA TRP A 358 20.51 -24.29 23.52
C TRP A 358 21.86 -24.93 23.87
N ASP A 359 22.95 -24.16 23.81
CA ASP A 359 24.32 -24.67 24.01
C ASP A 359 24.80 -24.56 25.47
N TRP A 360 24.46 -23.42 26.11
CA TRP A 360 25.05 -23.02 27.40
C TRP A 360 24.02 -22.62 28.42
N THR A 361 24.32 -22.92 29.68
CA THR A 361 23.60 -22.48 30.87
C THR A 361 24.55 -21.75 31.83
N GLU A 362 24.15 -20.54 32.24
CA GLU A 362 24.84 -19.79 33.30
C GLU A 362 24.64 -20.47 34.62
N ILE A 363 25.76 -20.74 35.33
CA ILE A 363 25.75 -21.30 36.68
C ILE A 363 26.03 -20.18 37.69
N LEU A 364 25.02 -19.88 38.51
CA LEU A 364 25.11 -18.84 39.55
C LEU A 364 25.73 -19.38 40.85
N LYS A 365 25.45 -20.66 41.18
CA LYS A 365 25.95 -21.34 42.39
C LYS A 365 26.05 -22.83 42.14
N GLY A 366 26.95 -23.50 42.89
CA GLY A 366 27.06 -24.96 42.93
C GLY A 366 28.24 -25.53 42.16
N VAL A 367 28.81 -24.81 41.19
CA VAL A 367 30.02 -25.19 40.43
C VAL A 367 31.00 -24.03 40.47
N SER A 368 32.27 -24.34 40.53
CA SER A 368 33.40 -23.39 40.51
C SER A 368 34.12 -23.42 39.17
N ARG A 369 34.80 -22.33 38.83
CA ARG A 369 35.67 -22.28 37.65
C ARG A 369 36.73 -23.35 37.73
N GLY A 370 36.85 -24.16 36.66
CA GLY A 370 37.80 -25.28 36.61
C GLY A 370 37.19 -26.64 37.01
N ASP A 371 35.96 -26.65 37.54
CA ASP A 371 35.26 -27.93 37.80
C ASP A 371 35.00 -28.66 36.47
N LEU A 372 35.16 -29.97 36.47
CA LEU A 372 34.97 -30.82 35.30
C LEU A 372 33.53 -31.35 35.28
N VAL A 373 32.67 -30.67 34.59
CA VAL A 373 31.25 -31.03 34.44
C VAL A 373 31.10 -32.16 33.42
N ILE A 374 30.42 -33.25 33.83
CA ILE A 374 30.20 -34.42 32.98
C ILE A 374 29.11 -34.13 31.97
N THR A 375 29.41 -34.30 30.67
CA THR A 375 28.50 -34.03 29.56
C THR A 375 27.86 -35.28 28.96
N SER A 376 28.44 -36.45 29.14
CA SER A 376 27.94 -37.73 28.65
C SER A 376 26.99 -38.37 29.66
N LEU A 377 25.72 -37.87 29.73
CA LEU A 377 24.74 -38.32 30.74
C LEU A 377 23.93 -39.55 30.31
N GLU A 378 23.98 -39.92 29.06
CA GLU A 378 23.25 -41.10 28.51
C GLU A 378 23.87 -42.46 28.92
N ILE A 379 24.96 -42.45 29.66
CA ILE A 379 25.64 -43.68 30.05
C ILE A 379 24.82 -44.39 31.13
N LYS A 380 24.31 -45.61 30.80
CA LYS A 380 23.65 -46.49 31.75
C LYS A 380 24.57 -46.72 32.96
N ASN A 381 24.08 -46.43 34.18
CA ASN A 381 24.75 -46.59 35.48
C ASN A 381 25.60 -45.41 35.96
N LEU A 382 25.53 -44.22 35.35
CA LEU A 382 26.13 -43.04 35.96
C LEU A 382 25.24 -42.55 37.12
N THR A 383 25.73 -42.69 38.34
CA THR A 383 25.07 -42.23 39.57
C THR A 383 26.06 -41.48 40.44
N ALA A 384 25.56 -40.74 41.43
CA ALA A 384 26.43 -40.11 42.42
C ALA A 384 27.30 -41.17 43.10
N GLY A 385 28.60 -40.95 43.07
CA GLY A 385 29.61 -41.89 43.64
C GLY A 385 30.21 -42.92 42.65
N SER A 386 29.70 -43.00 41.40
CA SER A 386 30.29 -43.86 40.38
C SER A 386 31.73 -43.45 40.07
N ARG A 387 32.65 -44.47 39.94
CA ARG A 387 34.02 -44.20 39.47
C ARG A 387 34.01 -43.81 38.02
N VAL A 388 34.62 -42.64 37.65
CA VAL A 388 34.69 -42.13 36.34
C VAL A 388 36.11 -41.97 35.82
N GLY A 389 36.32 -42.35 34.56
CA GLY A 389 37.56 -42.09 33.81
C GLY A 389 37.24 -41.02 32.74
N ILE A 390 38.09 -39.99 32.63
CA ILE A 390 37.89 -38.93 31.66
C ILE A 390 38.38 -39.43 30.30
N ARG A 391 37.45 -39.54 29.34
CA ARG A 391 37.74 -39.88 27.94
C ARG A 391 38.12 -38.64 27.12
N THR A 392 37.35 -37.59 27.22
CA THR A 392 37.55 -36.32 26.48
C THR A 392 37.34 -35.14 27.42
N ARG A 393 38.24 -34.13 27.35
CA ARG A 393 38.13 -32.84 28.05
C ARG A 393 37.89 -31.75 26.98
N ARG A 394 36.80 -31.01 27.05
CA ARG A 394 36.44 -29.88 26.17
C ARG A 394 36.50 -28.56 26.90
#